data_c2f58be5f54768d8bc663dc809c956af
#
_entry.id   c2f58be5f54768d8bc663dc809c956af
#
_cell.length_a   1.000
_cell.length_b   1.000
_cell.length_c   1.000
_cell.angle_alpha   90.00
_cell.angle_beta   90.00
_cell.angle_gamma   90.00
#
_symmetry.space_group_name_H-M   'P 1'
#
loop_
_entity.id
_entity.type
_entity.pdbx_description
1 polymer ?
#
loop_
_entity_poly.entity_id
_entity_poly.type
_entity_poly.pdbx_seq_one_letter_code
_entity_poly.pdbx_strand_id
1 'polypeptide(L)'
;MAQVYDARKIKVYIDGKEIKGFSPDSKVTITPAGEGSNRQVGTDGEVVFSIDVDNTFDIQLSLLQSSKSNDFLSNMYKNFRENGIMKRIMIKDLMGSTVFSSPQCCVQKYAESQFQKQAGSRNWTIMTDQADMNVGGANQQYDRVSSPSGDLFSLANTILY
;
A
#
# COMPACT_ATOMS: atom_id res chain seq x y z
N MET A 1 -17.74 -17.93 12.38
CA MET A 1 -18.37 -16.61 12.13
C MET A 1 -18.05 -16.17 10.72
N ALA A 2 -19.02 -15.71 9.98
CA ALA A 2 -18.78 -15.21 8.62
C ALA A 2 -18.02 -13.88 8.68
N GLN A 3 -16.96 -13.78 7.89
CA GLN A 3 -16.20 -12.55 7.74
C GLN A 3 -16.70 -11.77 6.52
N VAL A 4 -16.72 -10.45 6.63
CA VAL A 4 -17.15 -9.56 5.55
C VAL A 4 -15.93 -8.77 5.07
N TYR A 5 -15.62 -8.86 3.79
CA TYR A 5 -14.58 -8.07 3.15
C TYR A 5 -15.21 -6.95 2.32
N ASP A 6 -14.74 -5.74 2.52
CA ASP A 6 -15.20 -4.56 1.77
C ASP A 6 -14.00 -3.79 1.22
N ALA A 7 -13.78 -3.91 -0.08
CA ALA A 7 -12.69 -3.23 -0.76
C ALA A 7 -12.76 -1.69 -0.68
N ARG A 8 -13.93 -1.13 -0.39
CA ARG A 8 -14.09 0.32 -0.20
C ARG A 8 -13.38 0.86 1.03
N LYS A 9 -13.04 -0.03 1.97
CA LYS A 9 -12.34 0.34 3.20
C LYS A 9 -10.82 0.46 3.04
N ILE A 10 -10.29 0.02 1.90
CA ILE A 10 -8.88 0.24 1.56
C ILE A 10 -8.74 1.63 0.96
N LYS A 11 -7.93 2.45 1.61
CA LYS A 11 -7.74 3.86 1.24
C LYS A 11 -6.29 4.13 0.88
N VAL A 12 -6.10 4.88 -0.20
CA VAL A 12 -4.80 5.35 -0.68
C VAL A 12 -4.78 6.86 -0.63
N TYR A 13 -3.80 7.42 0.07
CA TYR A 13 -3.59 8.86 0.18
C TYR A 13 -2.20 9.22 -0.35
N ILE A 14 -2.14 10.18 -1.26
CA ILE A 14 -0.89 10.76 -1.76
C ILE A 14 -0.92 12.25 -1.45
N ASP A 15 0.03 12.69 -0.62
CA ASP A 15 0.12 14.09 -0.17
C ASP A 15 -1.20 14.59 0.46
N GLY A 16 -1.85 13.72 1.25
CA GLY A 16 -3.13 14.00 1.89
C GLY A 16 -4.35 13.91 0.98
N LYS A 17 -4.17 13.68 -0.33
CA LYS A 17 -5.27 13.52 -1.27
C LYS A 17 -5.62 12.06 -1.45
N GLU A 18 -6.89 11.72 -1.26
CA GLU A 18 -7.39 10.36 -1.48
C GLU A 18 -7.48 10.05 -2.98
N ILE A 19 -6.93 8.91 -3.36
CA ILE A 19 -7.07 8.38 -4.72
C ILE A 19 -8.37 7.60 -4.81
N LYS A 20 -9.20 7.96 -5.78
CA LYS A 20 -10.56 7.41 -5.99
C LYS A 20 -10.74 6.89 -7.41
N GLY A 21 -11.83 6.15 -7.62
CA GLY A 21 -12.19 5.65 -8.93
C GLY A 21 -11.40 4.43 -9.34
N PHE A 22 -11.18 3.50 -8.43
CA PHE A 22 -10.48 2.25 -8.72
C PHE A 22 -11.27 1.34 -9.65
N SER A 23 -10.53 0.55 -10.43
CA SER A 23 -11.09 -0.50 -11.27
C SER A 23 -11.74 -1.61 -10.43
N PRO A 24 -12.82 -2.25 -10.92
CA PRO A 24 -13.49 -3.32 -10.18
C PRO A 24 -12.62 -4.58 -10.02
N ASP A 25 -11.71 -4.84 -10.96
CA ASP A 25 -10.94 -6.08 -10.98
C ASP A 25 -9.75 -6.07 -10.03
N SER A 26 -9.07 -4.95 -9.91
CA SER A 26 -7.88 -4.81 -9.06
C SER A 26 -7.76 -3.37 -8.57
N LYS A 27 -7.57 -3.20 -7.30
CA LYS A 27 -7.50 -1.87 -6.70
C LYS A 27 -6.06 -1.40 -6.48
N VAL A 28 -5.36 -2.10 -5.63
CA VAL A 28 -4.00 -1.74 -5.20
C VAL A 28 -3.19 -3.01 -5.03
N THR A 29 -1.98 -3.02 -5.56
CA THR A 29 -1.00 -4.09 -5.33
C THR A 29 0.29 -3.47 -4.82
N ILE A 30 0.76 -3.92 -3.68
CA ILE A 30 2.00 -3.46 -3.06
C ILE A 30 3.00 -4.60 -3.14
N THR A 31 4.11 -4.38 -3.83
CA THR A 31 5.14 -5.41 -4.05
C THR A 31 6.48 -4.91 -3.53
N PRO A 32 7.15 -5.67 -2.64
CA PRO A 32 8.52 -5.34 -2.25
C PRO A 32 9.45 -5.41 -3.46
N ALA A 33 10.33 -4.44 -3.61
CA ALA A 33 11.34 -4.42 -4.67
C ALA A 33 12.59 -5.24 -4.28
N GLY A 34 12.94 -5.24 -3.00
CA GLY A 34 14.05 -6.00 -2.47
C GLY A 34 13.71 -7.45 -2.12
N GLU A 35 14.73 -8.26 -1.86
CA GLU A 35 14.58 -9.68 -1.52
C GLU A 35 14.28 -9.92 -0.04
N GLY A 36 14.47 -8.92 0.82
CA GLY A 36 14.24 -8.98 2.25
C GLY A 36 15.31 -9.73 3.01
N SER A 37 15.27 -11.04 3.00
CA SER A 37 16.29 -11.88 3.63
C SER A 37 16.65 -13.06 2.74
N ASN A 38 17.90 -13.48 2.84
CA ASN A 38 18.45 -14.53 2.02
C ASN A 38 19.21 -15.54 2.88
N ARG A 39 19.25 -16.78 2.45
CA ARG A 39 19.95 -17.88 3.10
C ARG A 39 20.96 -18.52 2.16
N GLN A 40 22.19 -18.66 2.61
CA GLN A 40 23.24 -19.40 1.91
C GLN A 40 23.67 -20.58 2.75
N VAL A 41 23.88 -21.73 2.09
CA VAL A 41 24.36 -22.95 2.74
C VAL A 41 25.72 -23.28 2.13
N GLY A 42 26.75 -23.33 2.97
CA GLY A 42 28.09 -23.73 2.57
C GLY A 42 28.18 -25.23 2.28
N THR A 43 29.26 -25.63 1.61
CA THR A 43 29.52 -27.05 1.27
C THR A 43 29.65 -27.94 2.50
N ASP A 44 30.04 -27.36 3.64
CA ASP A 44 30.18 -28.08 4.92
C ASP A 44 28.89 -28.07 5.76
N GLY A 45 27.77 -27.54 5.19
CA GLY A 45 26.48 -27.47 5.87
C GLY A 45 26.32 -26.22 6.75
N GLU A 46 27.26 -25.32 6.79
CA GLU A 46 27.13 -24.06 7.51
C GLU A 46 26.10 -23.17 6.85
N VAL A 47 25.23 -22.56 7.64
CA VAL A 47 24.14 -21.72 7.14
C VAL A 47 24.37 -20.27 7.54
N VAL A 48 24.34 -19.37 6.55
CA VAL A 48 24.45 -17.93 6.74
C VAL A 48 23.18 -17.24 6.27
N PHE A 49 22.63 -16.36 7.10
CA PHE A 49 21.48 -15.54 6.78
C PHE A 49 21.96 -14.11 6.50
N SER A 50 21.51 -13.56 5.38
CA SER A 50 21.81 -12.19 4.98
C SER A 50 20.53 -11.37 4.98
N ILE A 51 20.61 -10.10 5.38
CA ILE A 51 19.50 -9.16 5.39
C ILE A 51 19.70 -8.17 4.25
N ASP A 52 18.69 -8.03 3.40
CA ASP A 52 18.69 -7.01 2.37
C ASP A 52 18.27 -5.66 2.98
N VAL A 53 19.05 -4.63 2.69
CA VAL A 53 18.78 -3.27 3.18
C VAL A 53 17.75 -2.52 2.34
N ASP A 54 17.31 -3.11 1.23
CA ASP A 54 16.35 -2.52 0.32
C ASP A 54 14.92 -2.71 0.86
N ASN A 55 14.33 -1.64 1.38
CA ASN A 55 12.94 -1.56 1.82
C ASN A 55 12.11 -0.69 0.87
N THR A 56 12.45 -0.65 -0.40
CA THR A 56 11.65 0.04 -1.39
C THR A 56 10.53 -0.85 -1.90
N PHE A 57 9.48 -0.23 -2.41
CA PHE A 57 8.28 -0.93 -2.87
C PHE A 57 7.81 -0.36 -4.20
N ASP A 58 7.18 -1.23 -4.98
CA ASP A 58 6.42 -0.84 -6.17
C ASP A 58 4.93 -1.00 -5.89
N ILE A 59 4.18 0.06 -6.13
CA ILE A 59 2.74 0.07 -5.89
C ILE A 59 2.05 0.20 -7.24
N GLN A 60 1.18 -0.74 -7.54
CA GLN A 60 0.34 -0.70 -8.73
C GLN A 60 -1.07 -0.26 -8.34
N LEU A 61 -1.54 0.78 -9.01
CA LEU A 61 -2.89 1.31 -8.87
C LEU A 61 -3.64 1.09 -10.18
N SER A 62 -4.80 0.48 -10.12
CA SER A 62 -5.68 0.31 -11.27
C SER A 62 -6.90 1.22 -11.13
N LEU A 63 -6.96 2.26 -11.95
CA LEU A 63 -8.02 3.26 -11.92
C LEU A 63 -8.93 3.12 -13.15
N LEU A 64 -10.19 3.48 -12.98
CA LEU A 64 -11.09 3.65 -14.11
C LEU A 64 -10.61 4.79 -15.02
N GLN A 65 -10.83 4.66 -16.31
CA GLN A 65 -10.49 5.68 -17.30
C GLN A 65 -11.12 7.05 -16.96
N SER A 66 -12.31 7.04 -16.39
CA SER A 66 -13.06 8.24 -15.99
C SER A 66 -12.62 8.85 -14.66
N SER A 67 -11.70 8.23 -13.94
CA SER A 67 -11.26 8.72 -12.63
C SER A 67 -10.49 10.04 -12.75
N LYS A 68 -10.87 11.03 -11.95
CA LYS A 68 -10.14 12.30 -11.85
C LYS A 68 -8.76 12.15 -11.21
N SER A 69 -8.53 11.06 -10.49
CA SER A 69 -7.22 10.76 -9.92
C SER A 69 -6.16 10.50 -10.99
N ASN A 70 -6.55 10.14 -12.23
CA ASN A 70 -5.62 10.06 -13.34
C ASN A 70 -4.93 11.39 -13.63
N ASP A 71 -5.67 12.50 -13.56
CA ASP A 71 -5.12 13.85 -13.76
C ASP A 71 -4.12 14.20 -12.65
N PHE A 72 -4.45 13.86 -11.42
CA PHE A 72 -3.56 14.06 -10.28
C PHE A 72 -2.24 13.30 -10.43
N LEU A 73 -2.30 12.04 -10.82
CA LEU A 73 -1.11 11.21 -11.02
C LEU A 73 -0.28 11.69 -12.21
N SER A 74 -0.92 12.15 -13.28
CA SER A 74 -0.23 12.74 -14.43
C SER A 74 0.52 14.02 -14.04
N ASN A 75 -0.10 14.90 -13.27
CA ASN A 75 0.54 16.11 -12.78
C ASN A 75 1.68 15.82 -11.80
N MET A 76 1.51 14.83 -10.93
CA MET A 76 2.55 14.37 -10.04
C MET A 76 3.77 13.85 -10.80
N TYR A 77 3.56 13.11 -11.88
CA TYR A 77 4.65 12.62 -12.72
C TYR A 77 5.37 13.77 -13.43
N LYS A 78 4.65 14.73 -13.97
CA LYS A 78 5.26 15.92 -14.61
C LYS A 78 6.10 16.71 -13.62
N ASN A 79 5.58 16.98 -12.43
CA ASN A 79 6.32 17.68 -11.38
C ASN A 79 7.58 16.95 -10.95
N PHE A 80 7.51 15.62 -10.87
CA PHE A 80 8.70 14.82 -10.57
C PHE A 80 9.75 14.94 -11.66
N ARG A 81 9.37 14.87 -12.93
CA ARG A 81 10.31 14.97 -14.05
C ARG A 81 10.93 16.36 -14.20
N GLU A 82 10.16 17.40 -13.96
CA GLU A 82 10.61 18.79 -14.16
C GLU A 82 11.37 19.32 -12.96
N ASN A 83 10.92 19.02 -11.75
CA ASN A 83 11.40 19.65 -10.52
C ASN A 83 11.94 18.65 -9.50
N GLY A 84 11.87 17.34 -9.74
CA GLY A 84 12.30 16.32 -8.81
C GLY A 84 11.44 16.24 -7.53
N ILE A 85 10.23 16.75 -7.57
CA ILE A 85 9.33 16.78 -6.41
C ILE A 85 8.71 15.40 -6.20
N MET A 86 8.95 14.82 -5.03
CA MET A 86 8.36 13.57 -4.58
C MET A 86 7.28 13.84 -3.55
N LYS A 87 6.32 12.93 -3.45
CA LYS A 87 5.17 13.05 -2.57
C LYS A 87 5.17 11.94 -1.53
N ARG A 88 4.50 12.18 -0.42
CA ARG A 88 4.27 11.17 0.62
C ARG A 88 3.10 10.28 0.22
N ILE A 89 3.21 8.98 0.45
CA ILE A 89 2.13 8.03 0.22
C ILE A 89 1.79 7.27 1.50
N MET A 90 0.50 7.03 1.68
CA MET A 90 -0.03 6.19 2.76
C MET A 90 -1.16 5.32 2.22
N ILE A 91 -1.09 4.03 2.51
CA ILE A 91 -2.14 3.06 2.17
C ILE A 91 -2.59 2.39 3.46
N LYS A 92 -3.88 2.39 3.69
CA LYS A 92 -4.45 1.86 4.93
C LYS A 92 -5.68 1.01 4.65
N ASP A 93 -5.74 -0.15 5.29
CA ASP A 93 -6.93 -0.98 5.36
C ASP A 93 -7.69 -0.62 6.64
N LEU A 94 -8.86 0.01 6.49
CA LEU A 94 -9.68 0.43 7.63
C LEU A 94 -10.38 -0.73 8.34
N MET A 95 -10.44 -1.90 7.71
CA MET A 95 -11.02 -3.11 8.30
C MET A 95 -9.97 -4.08 8.84
N GLY A 96 -8.71 -3.76 8.73
CA GLY A 96 -7.62 -4.61 9.15
C GLY A 96 -6.48 -3.82 9.74
N SER A 97 -5.34 -4.47 9.90
CA SER A 97 -4.12 -3.86 10.42
C SER A 97 -3.04 -3.66 9.36
N THR A 98 -3.36 -3.88 8.07
CA THR A 98 -2.42 -3.59 7.00
C THR A 98 -2.26 -2.08 6.83
N VAL A 99 -1.04 -1.60 6.97
CA VAL A 99 -0.67 -0.20 6.81
C VAL A 99 0.64 -0.13 6.04
N PHE A 100 0.67 0.75 5.05
CA PHE A 100 1.87 1.08 4.29
C PHE A 100 2.08 2.58 4.31
N SER A 101 3.31 3.02 4.54
CA SER A 101 3.64 4.44 4.43
C SER A 101 5.06 4.63 3.94
N SER A 102 5.24 5.60 3.05
CA SER A 102 6.56 6.05 2.60
C SER A 102 6.62 7.57 2.58
N PRO A 103 7.72 8.16 3.05
CA PRO A 103 7.86 9.62 3.04
C PRO A 103 8.00 10.20 1.64
N GLN A 104 8.47 9.40 0.68
CA GLN A 104 8.70 9.85 -0.70
C GLN A 104 8.30 8.79 -1.69
N CYS A 105 7.55 9.19 -2.70
CA CYS A 105 7.18 8.34 -3.82
C CYS A 105 7.10 9.16 -5.10
N CYS A 106 7.24 8.48 -6.22
CA CYS A 106 7.07 9.07 -7.54
C CYS A 106 6.38 8.09 -8.48
N VAL A 107 5.75 8.61 -9.50
CA VAL A 107 5.17 7.80 -10.57
C VAL A 107 6.29 7.36 -11.52
N GLN A 108 6.33 6.08 -11.86
CA GLN A 108 7.37 5.54 -12.73
C GLN A 108 7.22 6.04 -14.18
N LYS A 109 6.01 5.98 -14.70
CA LYS A 109 5.69 6.40 -16.07
C LYS A 109 4.20 6.65 -16.21
N TYR A 110 3.79 7.30 -17.31
CA TYR A 110 2.38 7.44 -17.62
C TYR A 110 1.71 6.08 -17.77
N ALA A 111 0.47 5.98 -17.30
CA ALA A 111 -0.35 4.81 -17.56
C ALA A 111 -0.60 4.68 -19.08
N GLU A 112 -0.63 3.45 -19.56
CA GLU A 112 -1.00 3.17 -20.93
C GLU A 112 -2.42 3.67 -21.23
N SER A 113 -2.58 4.40 -22.31
CA SER A 113 -3.86 4.99 -22.67
C SER A 113 -4.42 4.31 -23.91
N GLN A 114 -5.49 3.52 -23.71
CA GLN A 114 -6.24 2.90 -24.80
C GLN A 114 -7.62 3.51 -24.87
N PHE A 115 -8.04 3.85 -26.08
CA PHE A 115 -9.36 4.42 -26.34
C PHE A 115 -10.20 3.40 -27.09
N GLN A 116 -11.16 2.82 -26.41
CA GLN A 116 -12.04 1.77 -26.92
C GLN A 116 -13.50 2.19 -26.73
N LYS A 117 -14.40 1.42 -27.35
CA LYS A 117 -15.84 1.62 -27.21
C LYS A 117 -16.31 1.52 -25.75
N GLN A 118 -15.69 0.62 -24.98
CA GLN A 118 -15.95 0.49 -23.55
C GLN A 118 -14.83 1.16 -22.75
N ALA A 119 -15.20 1.78 -21.64
CA ALA A 119 -14.22 2.37 -20.73
C ALA A 119 -13.29 1.31 -20.15
N GLY A 120 -12.00 1.50 -20.33
CA GLY A 120 -10.96 0.63 -19.78
C GLY A 120 -10.43 1.11 -18.44
N SER A 121 -9.41 0.42 -17.94
CA SER A 121 -8.66 0.83 -16.75
C SER A 121 -7.34 1.48 -17.12
N ARG A 122 -6.82 2.27 -16.21
CA ARG A 122 -5.50 2.89 -16.28
C ARG A 122 -4.64 2.33 -15.15
N ASN A 123 -3.56 1.68 -15.51
CA ASN A 123 -2.65 1.07 -14.55
C ASN A 123 -1.46 1.99 -14.31
N TRP A 124 -1.29 2.42 -13.08
CA TRP A 124 -0.20 3.28 -12.66
C TRP A 124 0.75 2.50 -11.78
N THR A 125 2.05 2.70 -11.97
CA THR A 125 3.09 2.15 -11.09
C THR A 125 3.75 3.30 -10.36
N ILE A 126 3.76 3.20 -9.04
CA ILE A 126 4.38 4.17 -8.14
C ILE A 126 5.57 3.51 -7.49
N MET A 127 6.73 4.14 -7.60
CA MET A 127 7.94 3.72 -6.90
C MET A 127 8.08 4.50 -5.61
N THR A 128 8.50 3.84 -4.54
CA THR A 128 8.71 4.48 -3.24
C THR A 128 10.17 4.45 -2.82
N ASP A 129 10.53 5.37 -1.94
CA ASP A 129 11.75 5.31 -1.14
C ASP A 129 11.57 4.27 -0.02
N GLN A 130 12.52 4.19 0.89
CA GLN A 130 12.43 3.30 2.06
C GLN A 130 11.07 3.48 2.73
N ALA A 131 10.36 2.39 2.91
CA ALA A 131 8.98 2.41 3.36
C ALA A 131 8.78 1.54 4.58
N ASP A 132 7.72 1.84 5.31
CA ASP A 132 7.27 1.08 6.46
C ASP A 132 5.99 0.35 6.07
N MET A 133 5.98 -0.98 6.25
CA MET A 133 4.84 -1.80 5.90
C MET A 133 4.53 -2.80 7.01
N ASN A 134 3.27 -2.86 7.40
CA ASN A 134 2.74 -3.91 8.24
C ASN A 134 1.65 -4.66 7.48
N VAL A 135 1.87 -5.94 7.24
CA VAL A 135 0.87 -6.82 6.63
C VAL A 135 0.10 -7.50 7.75
N GLY A 136 -1.14 -7.08 7.94
CA GLY A 136 -2.00 -7.60 9.00
C GLY A 136 -3.21 -8.34 8.46
N GLY A 137 -3.99 -8.92 9.38
CA GLY A 137 -5.26 -9.55 9.06
C GLY A 137 -6.34 -8.54 8.71
N ALA A 138 -7.30 -8.98 7.90
CA ALA A 138 -8.51 -8.23 7.62
C ALA A 138 -9.57 -8.47 8.72
N ASN A 139 -10.57 -7.59 8.79
CA ASN A 139 -11.71 -7.68 9.71
C ASN A 139 -11.40 -7.51 11.20
N GLN A 140 -10.26 -6.96 11.55
CA GLN A 140 -9.91 -6.71 12.96
C GLN A 140 -10.88 -5.78 13.68
N GLN A 141 -11.56 -4.92 12.93
CA GLN A 141 -12.57 -4.05 13.51
C GLN A 141 -13.75 -4.84 14.11
N TYR A 142 -14.13 -5.94 13.47
CA TYR A 142 -15.18 -6.82 13.98
C TYR A 142 -14.72 -7.61 15.19
N ASP A 143 -13.47 -8.04 15.20
CA ASP A 143 -12.89 -8.75 16.34
C ASP A 143 -12.81 -7.84 17.58
N ARG A 144 -12.52 -6.57 17.42
CA ARG A 144 -12.52 -5.60 18.52
C ARG A 144 -13.90 -5.36 19.11
N VAL A 145 -14.92 -5.35 18.25
CA VAL A 145 -16.31 -5.21 18.69
C VAL A 145 -16.79 -6.46 19.43
N SER A 146 -16.32 -7.63 19.02
CA SER A 146 -16.68 -8.90 19.66
C SER A 146 -15.95 -9.17 20.96
N SER A 147 -14.87 -8.44 21.26
CA SER A 147 -14.07 -8.62 22.50
C SER A 147 -13.82 -7.29 23.21
N PRO A 148 -14.86 -6.53 23.58
CA PRO A 148 -14.67 -5.23 24.21
C PRO A 148 -13.99 -5.30 25.59
N SER A 149 -14.06 -6.44 26.24
CA SER A 149 -13.47 -6.63 27.57
C SER A 149 -11.95 -6.73 27.55
N GLY A 150 -11.36 -7.14 26.42
CA GLY A 150 -9.90 -7.26 26.30
C GLY A 150 -9.19 -5.91 26.30
N ASP A 151 -9.73 -4.95 25.60
CA ASP A 151 -9.14 -3.61 25.53
C ASP A 151 -9.28 -2.84 26.84
N LEU A 152 -10.39 -3.01 27.55
CA LEU A 152 -10.58 -2.42 28.85
C LEU A 152 -9.62 -2.99 29.91
N PHE A 153 -9.30 -4.27 29.82
CA PHE A 153 -8.32 -4.90 30.71
C PHE A 153 -6.91 -4.39 30.46
N SER A 154 -6.54 -4.23 29.21
CA SER A 154 -5.24 -3.68 28.83
C SER A 154 -5.06 -2.25 29.30
N LEU A 155 -6.07 -1.41 29.13
CA LEU A 155 -6.07 -0.02 29.61
C LEU A 155 -6.02 0.07 31.14
N ALA A 156 -6.76 -0.78 31.85
CA ALA A 156 -6.75 -0.82 33.31
C ALA A 156 -5.37 -1.18 33.85
N ASN A 157 -4.70 -2.15 33.25
CA ASN A 157 -3.34 -2.53 33.64
C ASN A 157 -2.32 -1.43 33.37
N THR A 158 -2.49 -0.68 32.30
CA THR A 158 -1.61 0.45 31.96
C THR A 158 -1.76 1.61 32.93
N ILE A 159 -2.96 1.84 33.45
CA ILE A 159 -3.26 2.92 34.40
C ILE A 159 -2.78 2.57 35.82
N LEU A 160 -2.77 1.30 36.20
CA LEU A 160 -2.39 0.84 37.54
C LEU A 160 -0.88 0.78 37.75
N TYR A 161 -0.08 0.85 36.72
CA TYR A 161 1.38 0.84 36.77
C TYR A 161 1.98 2.06 36.03
#